data_f130c22bcdaff455c9a22360588a0661
#
_entry.id   f130c22bcdaff455c9a22360588a0661
#
_cell.length_a   1.000
_cell.length_b   1.000
_cell.length_c   1.000
_cell.angle_alpha   90.00
_cell.angle_beta   90.00
_cell.angle_gamma   90.00
#
_symmetry.space_group_name_H-M   'P 1'
#
loop_
_entity.id
_entity.type
_entity.pdbx_description
1 polymer ?
#
loop_
_entity_poly.entity_id
_entity_poly.type
_entity_poly.pdbx_seq_one_letter_code
_entity_poly.pdbx_strand_id
1 'polypeptide(L)'
;APDGTVYVNQVWPGDSVFPDFGRKEVRKWWAKNCKYLVDLGVSGIWDDMNEPASFKGEIPQDIVFHNEEEASTHKKMHNVYGHNMAKATYEGLKKFSGKRPFVITRAAYAGTQKFSTVWTGDNQSLWTHVQMMIPQLCNLGMSGFSFAGTDIGGFGADTTPELLTRWIEGALFSPLYRNHAALGTRSQEPWVFGEPTLSIYRK
;
A
#
# COMPACT_ATOMS: atom_id res chain seq x y z
N ALA A 1 -9.81 -6.36 22.84
CA ALA A 1 -9.15 -5.65 23.95
C ALA A 1 -8.68 -6.65 25.00
N PRO A 2 -7.83 -6.25 25.98
CA PRO A 2 -7.34 -7.15 27.04
C PRO A 2 -8.44 -7.75 27.92
N ASP A 3 -9.58 -7.09 28.02
CA ASP A 3 -10.78 -7.54 28.74
C ASP A 3 -11.62 -8.57 27.98
N GLY A 4 -11.17 -9.00 26.82
CA GLY A 4 -11.87 -9.95 25.94
C GLY A 4 -12.91 -9.32 25.03
N THR A 5 -13.14 -8.01 25.11
CA THR A 5 -14.05 -7.32 24.18
C THR A 5 -13.43 -7.10 22.81
N VAL A 6 -14.25 -7.01 21.78
CA VAL A 6 -13.78 -6.67 20.43
C VAL A 6 -13.40 -5.19 20.37
N TYR A 7 -12.18 -4.90 19.95
CA TYR A 7 -11.76 -3.52 19.70
C TYR A 7 -12.35 -3.02 18.39
N VAL A 8 -12.97 -1.84 18.45
CA VAL A 8 -13.57 -1.15 17.29
C VAL A 8 -12.95 0.23 17.16
N ASN A 9 -12.62 0.63 15.96
CA ASN A 9 -12.22 1.99 15.62
C ASN A 9 -12.78 2.37 14.25
N GLN A 10 -12.67 3.63 13.86
CA GLN A 10 -13.17 4.10 12.58
C GLN A 10 -12.06 4.06 11.51
N VAL A 11 -12.47 3.62 10.33
CA VAL A 11 -11.75 3.74 9.06
C VAL A 11 -12.74 4.20 7.99
N TRP A 12 -12.41 4.17 6.70
CA TRP A 12 -13.26 4.72 5.64
C TRP A 12 -14.72 4.21 5.66
N PRO A 13 -15.01 2.93 5.83
CA PRO A 13 -16.40 2.45 5.89
C PRO A 13 -17.13 2.74 7.24
N GLY A 14 -16.48 3.41 8.19
CA GLY A 14 -17.01 3.66 9.52
C GLY A 14 -16.45 2.73 10.59
N ASP A 15 -17.27 2.35 11.57
CA ASP A 15 -16.86 1.48 12.67
C ASP A 15 -16.44 0.11 12.13
N SER A 16 -15.22 -0.30 12.45
CA SER A 16 -14.57 -1.48 11.90
C SER A 16 -13.74 -2.22 12.94
N VAL A 17 -13.58 -3.51 12.73
CA VAL A 17 -12.68 -4.38 13.50
C VAL A 17 -11.42 -4.65 12.68
N PHE A 18 -10.36 -5.06 13.37
CA PHE A 18 -9.06 -5.31 12.77
C PHE A 18 -8.76 -6.81 12.80
N PRO A 19 -8.78 -7.50 11.64
CA PRO A 19 -8.47 -8.93 11.58
C PRO A 19 -7.08 -9.22 12.16
N ASP A 20 -6.97 -10.25 12.97
CA ASP A 20 -5.70 -10.64 13.56
C ASP A 20 -4.86 -11.49 12.58
N PHE A 21 -4.17 -10.80 11.67
CA PHE A 21 -3.32 -11.45 10.65
C PHE A 21 -2.12 -12.21 11.23
N GLY A 22 -1.83 -12.09 12.52
CA GLY A 22 -0.88 -12.94 13.21
C GLY A 22 -1.31 -14.40 13.23
N ARG A 23 -2.62 -14.67 13.19
CA ARG A 23 -3.20 -16.02 13.22
C ARG A 23 -3.32 -16.62 11.84
N LYS A 24 -2.91 -17.87 11.71
CA LYS A 24 -2.92 -18.63 10.45
C LYS A 24 -4.33 -18.81 9.86
N GLU A 25 -5.32 -19.05 10.70
CA GLU A 25 -6.72 -19.19 10.28
C GLU A 25 -7.30 -17.88 9.73
N VAL A 26 -6.92 -16.72 10.30
CA VAL A 26 -7.35 -15.42 9.80
C VAL A 26 -6.70 -15.13 8.43
N ARG A 27 -5.42 -15.46 8.27
CA ARG A 27 -4.76 -15.34 6.95
C ARG A 27 -5.41 -16.26 5.90
N LYS A 28 -5.80 -17.49 6.28
CA LYS A 28 -6.52 -18.41 5.38
C LYS A 28 -7.90 -17.89 5.02
N TRP A 29 -8.62 -17.31 5.97
CA TRP A 29 -9.91 -16.68 5.74
C TRP A 29 -9.77 -15.50 4.75
N TRP A 30 -8.80 -14.61 4.98
CA TRP A 30 -8.50 -13.48 4.09
C TRP A 30 -8.16 -13.95 2.66
N ALA A 31 -7.24 -14.89 2.56
CA ALA A 31 -6.87 -15.50 1.27
C ALA A 31 -8.08 -16.07 0.53
N LYS A 32 -9.03 -16.70 1.25
CA LYS A 32 -10.26 -17.22 0.65
C LYS A 32 -11.15 -16.09 0.11
N ASN A 33 -11.21 -14.95 0.80
CA ASN A 33 -11.99 -13.79 0.35
C ASN A 33 -11.42 -13.17 -0.94
N CYS A 34 -10.11 -13.24 -1.16
CA CYS A 34 -9.50 -12.81 -2.42
C CYS A 34 -10.04 -13.57 -3.65
N LYS A 35 -10.59 -14.78 -3.46
CA LYS A 35 -11.20 -15.56 -4.55
C LYS A 35 -12.33 -14.79 -5.24
N TYR A 36 -13.15 -14.05 -4.50
CA TYR A 36 -14.22 -13.25 -5.09
C TYR A 36 -13.68 -12.26 -6.14
N LEU A 37 -12.58 -11.56 -5.84
CA LEU A 37 -11.96 -10.62 -6.79
C LEU A 37 -11.34 -11.33 -7.98
N VAL A 38 -10.71 -12.49 -7.75
CA VAL A 38 -10.15 -13.32 -8.84
C VAL A 38 -11.24 -13.81 -9.79
N ASP A 39 -12.38 -14.26 -9.26
CA ASP A 39 -13.53 -14.71 -10.06
C ASP A 39 -14.13 -13.56 -10.91
N LEU A 40 -14.01 -12.32 -10.47
CA LEU A 40 -14.36 -11.12 -11.26
C LEU A 40 -13.31 -10.74 -12.31
N GLY A 41 -12.20 -11.46 -12.40
CA GLY A 41 -11.12 -11.20 -13.37
C GLY A 41 -10.05 -10.23 -12.89
N VAL A 42 -10.03 -9.85 -11.60
CA VAL A 42 -9.00 -8.99 -11.03
C VAL A 42 -7.66 -9.72 -11.02
N SER A 43 -6.61 -9.07 -11.56
CA SER A 43 -5.27 -9.65 -11.70
C SER A 43 -4.30 -9.26 -10.61
N GLY A 44 -4.61 -8.24 -9.81
CA GLY A 44 -3.78 -7.77 -8.70
C GLY A 44 -4.63 -7.13 -7.60
N ILE A 45 -4.10 -7.07 -6.40
CA ILE A 45 -4.77 -6.48 -5.23
C ILE A 45 -3.87 -5.42 -4.59
N TRP A 46 -4.48 -4.32 -4.19
CA TRP A 46 -3.87 -3.26 -3.42
C TRP A 46 -4.32 -3.36 -1.96
N ASP A 47 -3.36 -3.65 -1.08
CA ASP A 47 -3.53 -3.66 0.36
C ASP A 47 -3.17 -2.28 0.92
N ASP A 48 -4.18 -1.49 1.21
CA ASP A 48 -4.02 -0.14 1.76
C ASP A 48 -4.47 -0.08 3.22
N MET A 49 -4.09 0.99 3.93
CA MET A 49 -4.49 1.28 5.32
C MET A 49 -4.09 0.19 6.33
N ASN A 50 -3.10 -0.60 6.00
CA ASN A 50 -2.72 -1.82 6.70
C ASN A 50 -1.51 -1.68 7.63
N GLU A 51 -1.31 -0.52 8.23
CA GLU A 51 -0.34 -0.28 9.31
C GLU A 51 -0.68 -1.03 10.62
N PRO A 52 -1.95 -1.17 11.08
CA PRO A 52 -3.26 -0.75 10.60
C PRO A 52 -3.57 0.72 10.92
N ALA A 53 -4.20 1.43 9.97
CA ALA A 53 -4.64 2.79 10.17
C ALA A 53 -5.97 2.84 10.95
N SER A 54 -6.16 3.92 11.72
CA SER A 54 -7.37 4.20 12.47
C SER A 54 -7.59 5.69 12.61
N PHE A 55 -8.85 6.15 12.54
CA PHE A 55 -9.19 7.57 12.46
C PHE A 55 -9.55 8.21 13.80
N LYS A 56 -9.94 7.40 14.79
CA LYS A 56 -10.24 7.86 16.15
C LYS A 56 -9.10 7.51 17.11
N GLY A 57 -7.93 8.07 16.84
CA GLY A 57 -6.72 7.83 17.61
C GLY A 57 -6.01 6.52 17.25
N GLU A 58 -4.82 6.34 17.80
CA GLU A 58 -4.01 5.16 17.58
C GLU A 58 -4.63 3.91 18.23
N ILE A 59 -4.39 2.76 17.63
CA ILE A 59 -4.78 1.48 18.24
C ILE A 59 -3.95 1.29 19.52
N PRO A 60 -4.59 1.05 20.68
CA PRO A 60 -3.87 0.87 21.93
C PRO A 60 -2.84 -0.27 21.85
N GLN A 61 -1.67 -0.04 22.44
CA GLN A 61 -0.53 -0.95 22.33
C GLN A 61 -0.75 -2.31 22.99
N ASP A 62 -1.70 -2.39 23.93
CA ASP A 62 -2.07 -3.59 24.69
C ASP A 62 -3.19 -4.42 24.04
N ILE A 63 -3.76 -3.96 22.91
CA ILE A 63 -4.73 -4.77 22.15
C ILE A 63 -4.09 -6.12 21.84
N VAL A 64 -4.85 -7.18 22.10
CA VAL A 64 -4.39 -8.57 21.91
C VAL A 64 -4.38 -8.91 20.43
N PHE A 65 -3.22 -9.24 19.94
CA PHE A 65 -2.97 -9.92 18.67
C PHE A 65 -2.21 -11.23 18.95
N HIS A 66 -1.98 -12.01 17.92
CA HIS A 66 -1.25 -13.25 18.05
C HIS A 66 -0.02 -13.29 17.14
N ASN A 67 0.96 -14.08 17.53
CA ASN A 67 2.03 -14.56 16.67
C ASN A 67 1.83 -16.07 16.53
N GLU A 68 1.16 -16.48 15.46
CA GLU A 68 0.62 -17.82 15.26
C GLU A 68 -0.33 -18.22 16.44
N GLU A 69 0.00 -19.21 17.22
CA GLU A 69 -0.80 -19.68 18.38
C GLU A 69 -0.49 -18.90 19.67
N GLU A 70 0.59 -18.13 19.70
CA GLU A 70 1.03 -17.41 20.89
C GLU A 70 0.32 -16.06 21.00
N ALA A 71 -0.30 -15.80 22.16
CA ALA A 71 -0.88 -14.47 22.44
C ALA A 71 0.21 -13.41 22.52
N SER A 72 -0.03 -12.29 21.88
CA SER A 72 0.87 -11.15 21.78
C SER A 72 0.10 -9.84 21.89
N THR A 73 0.73 -8.73 21.62
CA THR A 73 0.10 -7.41 21.70
C THR A 73 0.31 -6.63 20.42
N HIS A 74 -0.53 -5.60 20.21
CA HIS A 74 -0.34 -4.65 19.10
C HIS A 74 1.07 -4.06 19.10
N LYS A 75 1.60 -3.71 20.28
CA LYS A 75 2.97 -3.19 20.42
C LYS A 75 4.02 -4.08 19.74
N LYS A 76 3.90 -5.40 19.84
CA LYS A 76 4.83 -6.34 19.23
C LYS A 76 4.50 -6.66 17.76
N MET A 77 3.21 -6.69 17.42
CA MET A 77 2.74 -7.16 16.10
C MET A 77 2.52 -6.03 15.10
N HIS A 78 2.54 -4.77 15.52
CA HIS A 78 2.25 -3.60 14.70
C HIS A 78 3.02 -3.64 13.37
N ASN A 79 4.35 -3.71 13.42
CA ASN A 79 5.17 -3.61 12.22
C ASN A 79 5.02 -4.80 11.25
N VAL A 80 4.47 -5.93 11.70
CA VAL A 80 4.25 -7.11 10.86
C VAL A 80 2.79 -7.30 10.46
N TYR A 81 1.90 -6.41 10.88
CA TYR A 81 0.48 -6.50 10.54
C TYR A 81 0.26 -6.45 9.01
N GLY A 82 0.76 -5.39 8.35
CA GLY A 82 0.69 -5.25 6.89
C GLY A 82 1.46 -6.33 6.14
N HIS A 83 2.60 -6.77 6.67
CA HIS A 83 3.35 -7.91 6.13
C HIS A 83 2.50 -9.17 6.08
N ASN A 84 1.82 -9.51 7.18
CA ASN A 84 0.98 -10.70 7.28
C ASN A 84 -0.27 -10.60 6.38
N MET A 85 -0.86 -9.40 6.24
CA MET A 85 -1.94 -9.14 5.31
C MET A 85 -1.49 -9.34 3.87
N ALA A 86 -0.38 -8.72 3.45
CA ALA A 86 0.16 -8.85 2.10
C ALA A 86 0.52 -10.30 1.76
N LYS A 87 1.09 -11.05 2.72
CA LYS A 87 1.32 -12.48 2.58
C LYS A 87 0.02 -13.26 2.33
N ALA A 88 -1.02 -12.99 3.10
CA ALA A 88 -2.32 -13.65 2.95
C ALA A 88 -2.97 -13.32 1.59
N THR A 89 -2.89 -12.07 1.15
CA THR A 89 -3.36 -11.62 -0.17
C THR A 89 -2.61 -12.33 -1.30
N TYR A 90 -1.27 -12.39 -1.21
CA TYR A 90 -0.42 -13.09 -2.17
C TYR A 90 -0.77 -14.58 -2.27
N GLU A 91 -0.91 -15.26 -1.12
CA GLU A 91 -1.25 -16.69 -1.07
C GLU A 91 -2.64 -16.95 -1.65
N GLY A 92 -3.60 -16.05 -1.41
CA GLY A 92 -4.94 -16.10 -1.98
C GLY A 92 -4.93 -15.97 -3.51
N LEU A 93 -4.28 -14.92 -4.01
CA LEU A 93 -4.13 -14.72 -5.46
C LEU A 93 -3.44 -15.91 -6.13
N LYS A 94 -2.32 -16.38 -5.58
CA LYS A 94 -1.57 -17.52 -6.13
C LYS A 94 -2.44 -18.78 -6.21
N LYS A 95 -3.20 -19.05 -5.15
CA LYS A 95 -4.04 -20.25 -5.07
C LYS A 95 -5.19 -20.21 -6.06
N PHE A 96 -5.87 -19.08 -6.20
CA PHE A 96 -7.12 -19.02 -6.94
C PHE A 96 -6.97 -18.57 -8.39
N SER A 97 -5.95 -17.78 -8.74
CA SER A 97 -5.68 -17.39 -10.12
C SER A 97 -4.80 -18.39 -10.89
N GLY A 98 -4.01 -19.19 -10.18
CA GLY A 98 -2.98 -20.05 -10.79
C GLY A 98 -1.84 -19.29 -11.47
N LYS A 99 -1.80 -17.95 -11.34
CA LYS A 99 -0.81 -17.05 -11.97
C LYS A 99 0.13 -16.48 -10.91
N ARG A 100 1.21 -15.82 -11.37
CA ARG A 100 2.06 -15.03 -10.51
C ARG A 100 1.25 -13.88 -9.92
N PRO A 101 1.12 -13.78 -8.58
CA PRO A 101 0.37 -12.70 -7.96
C PRO A 101 1.02 -11.33 -8.18
N PHE A 102 0.18 -10.31 -8.29
CA PHE A 102 0.59 -8.92 -8.16
C PHE A 102 -0.11 -8.32 -6.94
N VAL A 103 0.67 -7.94 -5.94
CA VAL A 103 0.18 -7.27 -4.74
C VAL A 103 0.97 -5.98 -4.56
N ILE A 104 0.30 -4.91 -4.21
CA ILE A 104 0.91 -3.67 -3.75
C ILE A 104 0.45 -3.41 -2.32
N THR A 105 1.35 -3.03 -1.42
CA THR A 105 1.04 -2.79 -0.01
C THR A 105 1.63 -1.48 0.48
N ARG A 106 0.88 -0.74 1.31
CA ARG A 106 1.38 0.49 1.95
C ARG A 106 2.30 0.17 3.12
N ALA A 107 1.85 -0.68 4.03
CA ALA A 107 2.65 -1.12 5.17
C ALA A 107 3.45 -2.38 4.84
N ALA A 108 4.74 -2.35 5.17
CA ALA A 108 5.67 -3.42 4.89
C ALA A 108 6.70 -3.59 6.02
N TYR A 109 7.30 -4.74 6.08
CA TYR A 109 8.40 -5.06 6.97
C TYR A 109 9.45 -5.91 6.24
N ALA A 110 10.61 -6.13 6.85
CA ALA A 110 11.64 -7.00 6.27
C ALA A 110 11.05 -8.36 5.87
N GLY A 111 11.21 -8.75 4.61
CA GLY A 111 10.64 -9.97 4.05
C GLY A 111 9.36 -9.79 3.23
N THR A 112 8.69 -8.63 3.31
CA THR A 112 7.45 -8.36 2.54
C THR A 112 7.72 -8.35 1.03
N GLN A 113 8.93 -8.02 0.59
CA GLN A 113 9.34 -8.07 -0.82
C GLN A 113 9.15 -9.43 -1.50
N LYS A 114 8.97 -10.49 -0.73
CA LYS A 114 8.63 -11.84 -1.25
C LYS A 114 7.19 -11.92 -1.74
N PHE A 115 6.32 -11.06 -1.25
CA PHE A 115 4.88 -11.14 -1.44
C PHE A 115 4.31 -9.94 -2.17
N SER A 116 4.94 -8.77 -2.06
CA SER A 116 4.35 -7.52 -2.51
C SER A 116 5.39 -6.54 -3.02
N THR A 117 4.96 -5.69 -3.95
CA THR A 117 5.60 -4.41 -4.23
C THR A 117 5.13 -3.38 -3.20
N VAL A 118 5.83 -2.26 -3.10
CA VAL A 118 5.50 -1.16 -2.20
C VAL A 118 5.52 0.17 -2.95
N TRP A 119 4.83 1.18 -2.38
CA TRP A 119 5.02 2.56 -2.79
C TRP A 119 5.33 3.43 -1.57
N THR A 120 5.71 4.65 -1.80
CA THR A 120 6.20 5.55 -0.76
C THR A 120 5.09 6.25 0.03
N GLY A 121 3.84 5.82 -0.13
CA GLY A 121 2.69 6.40 0.56
C GLY A 121 2.17 7.69 -0.09
N ASP A 122 1.51 8.50 0.70
CA ASP A 122 0.74 9.67 0.27
C ASP A 122 1.64 10.90 0.06
N ASN A 123 2.52 10.86 -0.93
CA ASN A 123 3.35 12.00 -1.29
C ASN A 123 2.47 13.21 -1.68
N GLN A 124 2.91 14.41 -1.31
CA GLN A 124 2.25 15.64 -1.73
C GLN A 124 2.80 16.13 -3.08
N SER A 125 2.00 16.88 -3.82
CA SER A 125 2.42 17.56 -5.07
C SER A 125 3.39 18.71 -4.77
N LEU A 126 4.60 18.37 -4.31
CA LEU A 126 5.64 19.31 -3.86
C LEU A 126 7.00 18.95 -4.46
N TRP A 127 7.80 19.97 -4.77
CA TRP A 127 9.17 19.79 -5.28
C TRP A 127 10.06 19.01 -4.34
N THR A 128 9.92 19.20 -3.03
CA THR A 128 10.65 18.45 -2.02
C THR A 128 10.37 16.95 -2.07
N HIS A 129 9.14 16.55 -2.42
CA HIS A 129 8.78 15.15 -2.57
C HIS A 129 9.34 14.53 -3.87
N VAL A 130 9.43 15.30 -4.94
CA VAL A 130 10.17 14.87 -6.15
C VAL A 130 11.64 14.65 -5.84
N GLN A 131 12.27 15.58 -5.12
CA GLN A 131 13.69 15.45 -4.70
C GLN A 131 13.90 14.26 -3.78
N MET A 132 12.97 13.98 -2.85
CA MET A 132 13.06 12.87 -1.92
C MET A 132 12.84 11.51 -2.59
N MET A 133 12.11 11.45 -3.71
CA MET A 133 11.78 10.22 -4.42
C MET A 133 13.02 9.36 -4.71
N ILE A 134 14.07 9.96 -5.26
CA ILE A 134 15.27 9.23 -5.69
C ILE A 134 15.98 8.57 -4.50
N PRO A 135 16.40 9.30 -3.45
CA PRO A 135 17.07 8.67 -2.31
C PRO A 135 16.15 7.67 -1.58
N GLN A 136 14.86 7.92 -1.52
CA GLN A 136 13.90 7.01 -0.88
C GLN A 136 13.79 5.68 -1.63
N LEU A 137 13.66 5.71 -2.96
CA LEU A 137 13.61 4.51 -3.79
C LEU A 137 14.96 3.75 -3.80
N CYS A 138 16.08 4.46 -3.80
CA CYS A 138 17.40 3.84 -3.66
C CYS A 138 17.52 3.11 -2.31
N ASN A 139 17.09 3.72 -1.22
CA ASN A 139 17.12 3.10 0.11
C ASN A 139 16.20 1.87 0.19
N LEU A 140 15.01 1.94 -0.41
CA LEU A 140 14.12 0.77 -0.53
C LEU A 140 14.80 -0.35 -1.33
N GLY A 141 15.44 -0.03 -2.46
CA GLY A 141 16.18 -0.99 -3.28
C GLY A 141 17.33 -1.65 -2.50
N MET A 142 18.12 -0.88 -1.76
CA MET A 142 19.18 -1.39 -0.88
C MET A 142 18.63 -2.27 0.25
N SER A 143 17.40 -2.02 0.69
CA SER A 143 16.68 -2.83 1.69
C SER A 143 16.01 -4.07 1.09
N GLY A 144 16.20 -4.34 -0.20
CA GLY A 144 15.68 -5.50 -0.91
C GLY A 144 14.28 -5.32 -1.54
N PHE A 145 13.73 -4.10 -1.50
CA PHE A 145 12.48 -3.75 -2.20
C PHE A 145 12.80 -3.23 -3.61
N SER A 146 13.15 -4.12 -4.50
CA SER A 146 13.53 -3.78 -5.89
C SER A 146 12.34 -3.37 -6.77
N PHE A 147 11.10 -3.67 -6.35
CA PHE A 147 9.89 -3.25 -7.03
C PHE A 147 9.16 -2.22 -6.17
N ALA A 148 9.48 -0.96 -6.37
CA ALA A 148 8.91 0.16 -5.62
C ALA A 148 8.72 1.38 -6.53
N GLY A 149 7.89 2.31 -6.11
CA GLY A 149 7.63 3.57 -6.80
C GLY A 149 6.96 4.60 -5.90
N THR A 150 6.63 5.74 -6.47
CA THR A 150 5.90 6.82 -5.82
C THR A 150 4.57 7.04 -6.51
N ASP A 151 3.68 7.83 -5.91
CA ASP A 151 2.53 8.39 -6.61
C ASP A 151 3.01 9.54 -7.49
N ILE A 152 3.16 9.27 -8.80
CA ILE A 152 3.70 10.23 -9.77
C ILE A 152 2.75 11.43 -9.87
N GLY A 153 3.31 12.62 -9.73
CA GLY A 153 2.55 13.86 -9.68
C GLY A 153 2.16 14.31 -8.26
N GLY A 154 2.28 13.41 -7.29
CA GLY A 154 1.84 13.58 -5.90
C GLY A 154 0.42 13.10 -5.68
N PHE A 155 0.18 12.46 -4.54
CA PHE A 155 -1.14 11.99 -4.12
C PHE A 155 -2.00 13.16 -3.60
N GLY A 156 -1.46 13.94 -2.67
CA GLY A 156 -2.15 15.08 -2.08
C GLY A 156 -1.82 16.39 -2.78
N ALA A 157 -2.74 17.35 -2.70
CA ALA A 157 -2.69 18.65 -3.34
C ALA A 157 -2.71 18.62 -4.89
N ASP A 158 -2.74 19.78 -5.51
CA ASP A 158 -2.85 19.92 -6.97
C ASP A 158 -1.45 20.00 -7.59
N THR A 159 -1.16 19.09 -8.48
CA THR A 159 0.08 19.16 -9.26
C THR A 159 0.03 20.25 -10.33
N THR A 160 1.20 20.71 -10.75
CA THR A 160 1.35 21.63 -11.89
C THR A 160 1.90 20.88 -13.11
N PRO A 161 1.76 21.43 -14.34
CA PRO A 161 2.33 20.80 -15.54
C PRO A 161 3.83 20.52 -15.41
N GLU A 162 4.59 21.48 -14.87
CA GLU A 162 6.04 21.33 -14.70
C GLU A 162 6.37 20.28 -13.63
N LEU A 163 5.71 20.32 -12.46
CA LEU A 163 5.93 19.35 -11.39
C LEU A 163 5.65 17.93 -11.87
N LEU A 164 4.51 17.73 -12.56
CA LEU A 164 4.17 16.42 -13.14
C LEU A 164 5.24 15.98 -14.14
N THR A 165 5.67 16.85 -15.04
CA THR A 165 6.68 16.54 -16.04
C THR A 165 7.98 16.09 -15.39
N ARG A 166 8.49 16.82 -14.38
CA ARG A 166 9.72 16.45 -13.67
C ARG A 166 9.58 15.17 -12.85
N TRP A 167 8.39 14.94 -12.30
CA TRP A 167 8.11 13.69 -11.59
C TRP A 167 8.12 12.49 -12.54
N ILE A 168 7.47 12.62 -13.70
CA ILE A 168 7.47 11.62 -14.78
C ILE A 168 8.89 11.28 -15.21
N GLU A 169 9.70 12.30 -15.52
CA GLU A 169 11.11 12.14 -15.94
C GLU A 169 11.93 11.42 -14.85
N GLY A 170 11.81 11.85 -13.59
CA GLY A 170 12.53 11.23 -12.47
C GLY A 170 12.07 9.81 -12.15
N ALA A 171 10.79 9.51 -12.33
CA ALA A 171 10.21 8.20 -12.07
C ALA A 171 10.42 7.18 -13.20
N LEU A 172 11.00 7.57 -14.33
CA LEU A 172 11.16 6.71 -15.50
C LEU A 172 11.92 5.40 -15.19
N PHE A 173 12.82 5.45 -14.22
CA PHE A 173 13.60 4.30 -13.77
C PHE A 173 12.96 3.57 -12.56
N SER A 174 11.78 3.98 -12.13
CA SER A 174 11.06 3.30 -11.05
C SER A 174 10.34 2.07 -11.59
N PRO A 175 10.53 0.89 -11.02
CA PRO A 175 9.84 -0.33 -11.46
C PRO A 175 8.32 -0.25 -11.31
N LEU A 176 7.80 0.44 -10.27
CA LEU A 176 6.39 0.79 -10.13
C LEU A 176 6.18 2.22 -10.66
N TYR A 177 5.70 2.31 -11.89
CA TYR A 177 5.41 3.57 -12.57
C TYR A 177 3.90 3.80 -12.58
N ARG A 178 3.40 4.63 -11.66
CA ARG A 178 1.97 4.81 -11.42
C ARG A 178 1.65 6.29 -11.17
N ASN A 179 0.72 6.86 -11.93
CA ASN A 179 0.08 8.12 -11.61
C ASN A 179 -1.12 7.83 -10.68
N HIS A 180 -1.16 8.49 -9.53
CA HIS A 180 -2.23 8.32 -8.54
C HIS A 180 -2.41 9.61 -7.73
N ALA A 181 -3.68 10.01 -7.53
CA ALA A 181 -4.04 11.24 -6.84
C ALA A 181 -5.26 11.04 -5.94
N ALA A 182 -5.37 11.84 -4.90
CA ALA A 182 -6.50 11.84 -3.98
C ALA A 182 -7.78 12.36 -4.65
N LEU A 183 -8.90 11.86 -4.18
CA LEU A 183 -10.21 12.41 -4.56
C LEU A 183 -10.29 13.90 -4.19
N GLY A 184 -10.79 14.72 -5.12
CA GLY A 184 -10.95 16.15 -4.93
C GLY A 184 -9.72 16.99 -5.28
N THR A 185 -8.60 16.38 -5.66
CA THR A 185 -7.45 17.09 -6.25
C THR A 185 -7.65 17.29 -7.76
N ARG A 186 -6.81 18.13 -8.37
CA ARG A 186 -6.79 18.31 -9.82
C ARG A 186 -6.52 16.97 -10.52
N SER A 187 -7.27 16.70 -11.60
CA SER A 187 -6.93 15.62 -12.53
C SER A 187 -5.50 15.81 -13.05
N GLN A 188 -4.71 14.74 -13.01
CA GLN A 188 -3.29 14.82 -13.36
C GLN A 188 -2.86 13.83 -14.46
N GLU A 189 -3.81 13.38 -15.26
CA GLU A 189 -3.49 12.72 -16.51
C GLU A 189 -2.79 13.69 -17.47
N PRO A 190 -1.73 13.27 -18.17
CA PRO A 190 -0.90 14.20 -18.96
C PRO A 190 -1.65 15.02 -20.02
N TRP A 191 -2.74 14.49 -20.57
CA TRP A 191 -3.56 15.20 -21.56
C TRP A 191 -4.34 16.39 -20.99
N VAL A 192 -4.59 16.43 -19.68
CA VAL A 192 -5.29 17.55 -19.01
C VAL A 192 -4.44 18.82 -19.05
N PHE A 193 -3.13 18.68 -19.08
CA PHE A 193 -2.18 19.80 -19.10
C PHE A 193 -1.78 20.26 -20.50
N GLY A 194 -2.19 19.50 -21.55
CA GLY A 194 -1.86 19.85 -22.94
C GLY A 194 -0.36 19.75 -23.22
N GLU A 195 0.09 20.50 -24.24
CA GLU A 195 1.50 20.56 -24.63
C GLU A 195 2.27 21.58 -23.77
N PRO A 196 3.57 21.35 -23.46
CA PRO A 196 4.39 20.21 -23.94
C PRO A 196 4.32 18.96 -23.04
N THR A 197 3.57 18.98 -21.92
CA THR A 197 3.51 17.88 -20.94
C THR A 197 3.11 16.57 -21.61
N LEU A 198 2.09 16.59 -22.46
CA LEU A 198 1.62 15.40 -23.15
C LEU A 198 2.67 14.81 -24.10
N SER A 199 3.39 15.65 -24.85
CA SER A 199 4.45 15.20 -25.76
C SER A 199 5.63 14.60 -25.01
N ILE A 200 6.00 15.17 -23.86
CA ILE A 200 7.08 14.64 -23.03
C ILE A 200 6.68 13.28 -22.45
N TYR A 201 5.45 13.17 -21.94
CA TYR A 201 4.94 11.90 -21.40
C TYR A 201 4.91 10.77 -22.44
N ARG A 202 4.66 11.07 -23.71
CA ARG A 202 4.57 10.09 -24.81
C ARG A 202 5.93 9.58 -25.30
N LYS A 203 7.02 10.28 -25.01
CA LYS A 203 8.40 9.88 -25.36
C LYS A 203 8.96 8.87 -24.40
#